data_e42a0b6027cdf664c5675c545c201ddf
#
_entry.id   e42a0b6027cdf664c5675c545c201ddf
#
_cell.length_a   1.000
_cell.length_b   1.000
_cell.length_c   1.000
_cell.angle_alpha   90.00
_cell.angle_beta   90.00
_cell.angle_gamma   90.00
#
_symmetry.space_group_name_H-M   'P 1'
#
loop_
_entity.id
_entity.type
_entity.pdbx_description
1 polymer ?
#
loop_
_entity_poly.entity_id
_entity_poly.type
_entity_poly.pdbx_seq_one_letter_code
_entity_poly.pdbx_strand_id
1 'polypeptide(L)'
;VTAAIAVIADRGVGGVRVKDIADAAQISPRLVAYYYPEIEDLIDEVYRNAVDRYYWQRLEAISRLDDPRDRLANLIESGLPSGNDDMLNRALYELAVNAGRDPSHGTLLTLLFDREVSLYVAVLEAGRSSGAFALTEPVLAVAQNFVALEDAYGMHLNGGNSSLDAATAVGLLRSYARAVTGADI
;
A
#
# COMPACT_ATOMS: atom_id res chain seq x y z
N VAL A 1 8.15 -16.35 2.12
CA VAL A 1 7.24 -15.19 2.12
C VAL A 1 7.21 -14.51 0.76
N THR A 2 8.33 -14.05 0.16
CA THR A 2 8.34 -13.33 -1.13
C THR A 2 7.65 -14.11 -2.27
N ALA A 3 7.94 -15.41 -2.40
CA ALA A 3 7.26 -16.26 -3.39
C ALA A 3 5.75 -16.36 -3.14
N ALA A 4 5.33 -16.37 -1.88
CA ALA A 4 3.91 -16.43 -1.52
C ALA A 4 3.17 -15.12 -1.85
N ILE A 5 3.82 -13.96 -1.71
CA ILE A 5 3.27 -12.66 -2.16
C ILE A 5 2.93 -12.73 -3.66
N ALA A 6 3.84 -13.23 -4.49
CA ALA A 6 3.62 -13.34 -5.92
C ALA A 6 2.46 -14.29 -6.26
N VAL A 7 2.35 -15.44 -5.55
CA VAL A 7 1.26 -16.41 -5.77
C VAL A 7 -0.09 -15.82 -5.37
N ILE A 8 -0.16 -15.09 -4.24
CA ILE A 8 -1.39 -14.43 -3.79
C ILE A 8 -1.80 -13.33 -4.78
N ALA A 9 -0.84 -12.53 -5.24
CA ALA A 9 -1.10 -11.47 -6.22
C ALA A 9 -1.62 -11.98 -7.56
N ASP A 10 -1.20 -13.20 -7.97
CA ASP A 10 -1.62 -13.82 -9.24
C ASP A 10 -2.98 -14.53 -9.14
N ARG A 11 -3.24 -15.25 -8.05
CA ARG A 11 -4.38 -16.18 -7.93
C ARG A 11 -5.46 -15.74 -6.97
N GLY A 12 -5.24 -14.67 -6.23
CA GLY A 12 -6.07 -14.29 -5.09
C GLY A 12 -5.96 -15.29 -3.93
N VAL A 13 -6.35 -14.87 -2.73
CA VAL A 13 -6.24 -15.69 -1.51
C VAL A 13 -7.01 -17.00 -1.60
N GLY A 14 -8.23 -16.97 -2.15
CA GLY A 14 -9.08 -18.17 -2.25
C GLY A 14 -8.58 -19.25 -3.21
N GLY A 15 -7.61 -18.91 -4.08
CA GLY A 15 -7.02 -19.84 -5.06
C GLY A 15 -5.67 -20.41 -4.65
N VAL A 16 -5.09 -19.96 -3.52
CA VAL A 16 -3.75 -20.34 -3.10
C VAL A 16 -3.73 -21.72 -2.42
N ARG A 17 -2.77 -22.55 -2.81
CA ARG A 17 -2.50 -23.86 -2.19
C ARG A 17 -1.04 -23.93 -1.75
N VAL A 18 -0.78 -24.70 -0.69
CA VAL A 18 0.58 -24.98 -0.19
C VAL A 18 1.55 -25.39 -1.31
N LYS A 19 1.06 -26.20 -2.26
CA LYS A 19 1.86 -26.65 -3.40
C LYS A 19 2.29 -25.49 -4.30
N ASP A 20 1.40 -24.54 -4.57
CA ASP A 20 1.70 -23.39 -5.46
C ASP A 20 2.81 -22.52 -4.86
N ILE A 21 2.75 -22.30 -3.53
CA ILE A 21 3.78 -21.56 -2.80
C ILE A 21 5.10 -22.33 -2.76
N ALA A 22 5.05 -23.64 -2.53
CA ALA A 22 6.23 -24.50 -2.50
C ALA A 22 6.95 -24.51 -3.86
N ASP A 23 6.19 -24.65 -4.95
CA ASP A 23 6.71 -24.65 -6.31
C ASP A 23 7.34 -23.27 -6.65
N ALA A 24 6.66 -22.17 -6.31
CA ALA A 24 7.19 -20.81 -6.52
C ALA A 24 8.44 -20.52 -5.66
N ALA A 25 8.52 -21.08 -4.45
CA ALA A 25 9.68 -20.96 -3.56
C ALA A 25 10.80 -21.97 -3.86
N GLN A 26 10.58 -22.92 -4.78
CA GLN A 26 11.50 -24.01 -5.10
C GLN A 26 11.86 -24.89 -3.88
N ILE A 27 10.87 -25.17 -3.03
CA ILE A 27 10.99 -26.03 -1.85
C ILE A 27 9.92 -27.15 -1.87
N SER A 28 10.04 -28.11 -0.96
CA SER A 28 9.03 -29.18 -0.88
C SER A 28 7.74 -28.69 -0.19
N PRO A 29 6.54 -29.15 -0.61
CA PRO A 29 5.30 -28.85 0.10
C PRO A 29 5.32 -29.32 1.57
N ARG A 30 6.05 -30.41 1.86
CA ARG A 30 6.23 -30.91 3.23
C ARG A 30 6.98 -29.90 4.12
N LEU A 31 7.95 -29.18 3.56
CA LEU A 31 8.68 -28.15 4.29
C LEU A 31 7.79 -26.97 4.64
N VAL A 32 6.94 -26.53 3.68
CA VAL A 32 5.94 -25.48 3.95
C VAL A 32 4.98 -25.91 5.05
N ALA A 33 4.39 -27.11 4.93
CA ALA A 33 3.45 -27.65 5.94
C ALA A 33 4.09 -27.92 7.31
N TYR A 34 5.40 -28.08 7.38
CA TYR A 34 6.11 -28.20 8.65
C TYR A 34 6.15 -26.88 9.43
N TYR A 35 6.37 -25.77 8.72
CA TYR A 35 6.40 -24.42 9.34
C TYR A 35 5.02 -23.81 9.50
N TYR A 36 4.11 -24.13 8.58
CA TYR A 36 2.73 -23.63 8.55
C TYR A 36 1.76 -24.81 8.39
N PRO A 37 1.35 -25.42 9.51
CA PRO A 37 0.37 -26.53 9.47
C PRO A 37 -0.95 -26.10 8.84
N GLU A 38 -1.39 -24.87 9.10
CA GLU A 38 -2.56 -24.26 8.48
C GLU A 38 -2.09 -23.20 7.46
N ILE A 39 -2.71 -23.18 6.29
CA ILE A 39 -2.35 -22.24 5.22
C ILE A 39 -2.71 -20.81 5.59
N GLU A 40 -3.69 -20.62 6.44
CA GLU A 40 -4.14 -19.35 6.97
C GLU A 40 -3.03 -18.64 7.74
N ASP A 41 -2.25 -19.36 8.55
CA ASP A 41 -1.10 -18.82 9.29
C ASP A 41 -0.02 -18.27 8.33
N LEU A 42 0.20 -18.98 7.22
CA LEU A 42 1.13 -18.52 6.18
C LEU A 42 0.61 -17.28 5.46
N ILE A 43 -0.69 -17.22 5.17
CA ILE A 43 -1.33 -16.07 4.53
C ILE A 43 -1.22 -14.84 5.43
N ASP A 44 -1.51 -14.97 6.71
CA ASP A 44 -1.38 -13.90 7.71
C ASP A 44 0.05 -13.38 7.78
N GLU A 45 1.04 -14.26 7.78
CA GLU A 45 2.45 -13.84 7.78
C GLU A 45 2.84 -13.14 6.47
N VAL A 46 2.34 -13.61 5.34
CA VAL A 46 2.55 -12.96 4.04
C VAL A 46 1.99 -11.54 4.04
N TYR A 47 0.77 -11.35 4.52
CA TYR A 47 0.16 -10.04 4.59
C TYR A 47 0.88 -9.11 5.58
N ARG A 48 1.25 -9.61 6.75
CA ARG A 48 2.04 -8.83 7.72
C ARG A 48 3.35 -8.36 7.11
N ASN A 49 4.05 -9.24 6.41
CA ASN A 49 5.29 -8.91 5.71
C ASN A 49 5.05 -7.92 4.55
N ALA A 50 3.94 -8.05 3.83
CA ALA A 50 3.58 -7.11 2.77
C ALA A 50 3.32 -5.70 3.33
N VAL A 51 2.56 -5.58 4.42
CA VAL A 51 2.30 -4.32 5.14
C VAL A 51 3.61 -3.68 5.63
N ASP A 52 4.47 -4.48 6.28
CA ASP A 52 5.78 -4.00 6.75
C ASP A 52 6.64 -3.51 5.60
N ARG A 53 6.77 -4.30 4.54
CA ARG A 53 7.60 -3.96 3.39
C ARG A 53 7.12 -2.69 2.68
N TYR A 54 5.82 -2.55 2.47
CA TYR A 54 5.22 -1.38 1.84
C TYR A 54 5.51 -0.11 2.64
N TYR A 55 5.28 -0.14 3.95
CA TYR A 55 5.57 0.99 4.84
C TYR A 55 7.05 1.39 4.84
N TRP A 56 7.94 0.41 5.04
CA TRP A 56 9.37 0.71 5.16
C TRP A 56 9.98 1.20 3.85
N GLN A 57 9.54 0.70 2.70
CA GLN A 57 9.98 1.19 1.40
C GLN A 57 9.60 2.66 1.17
N ARG A 58 8.37 3.03 1.50
CA ARG A 58 7.88 4.42 1.39
C ARG A 58 8.61 5.34 2.37
N LEU A 59 8.74 4.94 3.62
CA LEU A 59 9.46 5.71 4.65
C LEU A 59 10.92 5.95 4.23
N GLU A 60 11.62 4.92 3.78
CA GLU A 60 13.00 5.03 3.30
C GLU A 60 13.11 5.98 2.10
N ALA A 61 12.20 5.90 1.14
CA ALA A 61 12.20 6.78 -0.03
C ALA A 61 12.06 8.25 0.36
N ILE A 62 11.08 8.60 1.21
CA ILE A 62 10.90 10.00 1.64
C ILE A 62 12.00 10.49 2.58
N SER A 63 12.65 9.61 3.34
CA SER A 63 13.74 9.99 4.24
C SER A 63 15.00 10.51 3.54
N ARG A 64 15.15 10.17 2.25
CA ARG A 64 16.27 10.60 1.40
C ARG A 64 16.05 11.97 0.73
N LEU A 65 14.85 12.53 0.86
CA LEU A 65 14.46 13.80 0.27
C LEU A 65 14.44 14.87 1.34
N ASP A 66 14.87 16.08 1.00
CA ASP A 66 14.93 17.21 1.95
C ASP A 66 13.66 18.08 1.87
N ASP A 67 13.18 18.40 0.65
CA ASP A 67 12.02 19.27 0.45
C ASP A 67 10.71 18.50 0.78
N PRO A 68 9.84 19.05 1.66
CA PRO A 68 8.52 18.48 1.92
C PRO A 68 7.64 18.31 0.68
N ARG A 69 7.82 19.13 -0.36
CA ARG A 69 7.09 19.01 -1.63
C ARG A 69 7.50 17.73 -2.37
N ASP A 70 8.82 17.49 -2.45
CA ASP A 70 9.34 16.27 -3.08
C ASP A 70 8.92 15.01 -2.30
N ARG A 71 8.93 15.10 -0.96
CA ARG A 71 8.42 14.01 -0.11
C ARG A 71 6.95 13.71 -0.38
N LEU A 72 6.11 14.75 -0.49
CA LEU A 72 4.68 14.58 -0.77
C LEU A 72 4.45 14.02 -2.17
N ALA A 73 5.18 14.52 -3.18
CA ALA A 73 5.12 13.98 -4.54
C ALA A 73 5.51 12.50 -4.58
N ASN A 74 6.57 12.12 -3.84
CA ASN A 74 7.01 10.72 -3.75
C ASN A 74 5.97 9.82 -3.05
N LEU A 75 5.34 10.28 -1.96
CA LEU A 75 4.26 9.54 -1.32
C LEU A 75 3.10 9.29 -2.30
N ILE A 76 2.65 10.33 -3.01
CA ILE A 76 1.57 10.22 -4.00
C ILE A 76 1.93 9.18 -5.08
N GLU A 77 3.13 9.23 -5.63
CA GLU A 77 3.56 8.31 -6.68
C GLU A 77 3.70 6.87 -6.18
N SER A 78 4.26 6.70 -4.98
CA SER A 78 4.50 5.38 -4.38
C SER A 78 3.26 4.76 -3.72
N GLY A 79 2.18 5.52 -3.53
CA GLY A 79 0.91 5.06 -2.97
C GLY A 79 0.01 4.36 -4.00
N LEU A 80 0.31 4.49 -5.28
CA LEU A 80 -0.45 3.88 -6.37
C LEU A 80 0.32 2.70 -7.00
N PRO A 81 -0.40 1.71 -7.59
CA PRO A 81 0.25 0.64 -8.33
C PRO A 81 1.16 1.18 -9.43
N SER A 82 2.41 0.73 -9.46
CA SER A 82 3.39 1.12 -10.48
C SER A 82 3.14 0.45 -11.85
N GLY A 83 2.24 -0.53 -11.91
CA GLY A 83 1.87 -1.27 -13.10
C GLY A 83 1.30 -2.64 -12.77
N ASN A 84 0.98 -3.42 -13.80
CA ASN A 84 0.42 -4.77 -13.65
C ASN A 84 1.38 -5.75 -12.94
N ASP A 85 2.68 -5.48 -12.92
CA ASP A 85 3.70 -6.31 -12.30
C ASP A 85 3.96 -5.95 -10.83
N ASP A 86 3.20 -4.99 -10.26
CA ASP A 86 3.32 -4.60 -8.86
C ASP A 86 2.67 -5.64 -7.93
N MET A 87 3.40 -6.74 -7.71
CA MET A 87 2.93 -7.86 -6.90
C MET A 87 2.65 -7.48 -5.46
N LEU A 88 3.38 -6.50 -4.91
CA LEU A 88 3.19 -6.06 -3.53
C LEU A 88 1.85 -5.32 -3.39
N ASN A 89 1.59 -4.36 -4.27
CA ASN A 89 0.33 -3.60 -4.25
C ASN A 89 -0.87 -4.52 -4.52
N ARG A 90 -0.75 -5.46 -5.48
CA ARG A 90 -1.81 -6.45 -5.74
C ARG A 90 -2.09 -7.35 -4.54
N ALA A 91 -1.06 -7.79 -3.80
CA ALA A 91 -1.26 -8.60 -2.59
C ALA A 91 -1.95 -7.79 -1.48
N LEU A 92 -1.61 -6.50 -1.32
CA LEU A 92 -2.28 -5.60 -0.37
C LEU A 92 -3.73 -5.33 -0.77
N TYR A 93 -4.00 -5.20 -2.06
CA TYR A 93 -5.37 -5.11 -2.57
C TYR A 93 -6.20 -6.36 -2.24
N GLU A 94 -5.62 -7.56 -2.42
CA GLU A 94 -6.25 -8.82 -2.01
C GLU A 94 -6.54 -8.88 -0.50
N LEU A 95 -5.63 -8.35 0.34
CA LEU A 95 -5.88 -8.18 1.77
C LEU A 95 -7.11 -7.31 2.01
N ALA A 96 -7.17 -6.13 1.38
CA ALA A 96 -8.27 -5.18 1.57
C ALA A 96 -9.63 -5.77 1.17
N VAL A 97 -9.71 -6.46 0.02
CA VAL A 97 -10.94 -7.09 -0.47
C VAL A 97 -11.44 -8.22 0.45
N ASN A 98 -10.52 -8.92 1.12
CA ASN A 98 -10.86 -10.06 1.98
C ASN A 98 -10.93 -9.70 3.47
N ALA A 99 -10.53 -8.51 3.89
CA ALA A 99 -10.45 -8.10 5.29
C ALA A 99 -11.79 -8.22 6.06
N GLY A 100 -12.92 -8.00 5.39
CA GLY A 100 -14.24 -8.15 6.02
C GLY A 100 -14.66 -9.61 6.30
N ARG A 101 -13.90 -10.60 5.84
CA ARG A 101 -14.21 -12.03 6.00
C ARG A 101 -13.39 -12.70 7.09
N ASP A 102 -12.26 -12.08 7.47
CA ASP A 102 -11.33 -12.60 8.46
C ASP A 102 -10.90 -11.48 9.42
N PRO A 103 -11.13 -11.62 10.75
CA PRO A 103 -10.74 -10.59 11.74
C PRO A 103 -9.23 -10.31 11.75
N SER A 104 -8.36 -11.28 11.45
CA SER A 104 -6.91 -11.07 11.39
C SER A 104 -6.55 -10.13 10.24
N HIS A 105 -7.15 -10.32 9.09
CA HIS A 105 -6.99 -9.44 7.93
C HIS A 105 -7.53 -8.03 8.19
N GLY A 106 -8.65 -7.88 8.90
CA GLY A 106 -9.17 -6.59 9.33
C GLY A 106 -8.19 -5.82 10.22
N THR A 107 -7.50 -6.52 11.13
CA THR A 107 -6.45 -5.93 11.97
C THR A 107 -5.25 -5.47 11.15
N LEU A 108 -4.82 -6.27 10.17
CA LEU A 108 -3.71 -5.91 9.29
C LEU A 108 -4.05 -4.75 8.36
N LEU A 109 -5.29 -4.67 7.87
CA LEU A 109 -5.77 -3.53 7.10
C LEU A 109 -5.77 -2.24 7.92
N THR A 110 -6.21 -2.31 9.18
CA THR A 110 -6.14 -1.17 10.11
C THR A 110 -4.69 -0.72 10.32
N LEU A 111 -3.78 -1.67 10.55
CA LEU A 111 -2.36 -1.38 10.71
C LEU A 111 -1.76 -0.71 9.46
N LEU A 112 -2.13 -1.19 8.26
CA LEU A 112 -1.69 -0.59 7.00
C LEU A 112 -2.16 0.85 6.90
N PHE A 113 -3.45 1.09 7.07
CA PHE A 113 -4.05 2.42 7.02
C PHE A 113 -3.38 3.41 8.00
N ASP A 114 -3.20 3.01 9.27
CA ASP A 114 -2.59 3.86 10.30
C ASP A 114 -1.13 4.22 9.96
N ARG A 115 -0.38 3.26 9.40
CA ARG A 115 1.00 3.47 8.95
C ARG A 115 1.08 4.43 7.77
N GLU A 116 0.23 4.27 6.77
CA GLU A 116 0.17 5.18 5.62
C GLU A 116 -0.21 6.58 6.04
N VAL A 117 -1.25 6.73 6.87
CA VAL A 117 -1.64 8.01 7.46
C VAL A 117 -0.47 8.65 8.20
N SER A 118 0.32 7.87 8.97
CA SER A 118 1.47 8.41 9.70
C SER A 118 2.57 8.99 8.79
N LEU A 119 2.79 8.41 7.61
CA LEU A 119 3.73 8.95 6.61
C LEU A 119 3.26 10.31 6.08
N TYR A 120 1.98 10.42 5.72
CA TYR A 120 1.39 11.67 5.28
C TYR A 120 1.40 12.74 6.38
N VAL A 121 1.05 12.38 7.61
CA VAL A 121 1.10 13.30 8.76
C VAL A 121 2.52 13.85 8.92
N ALA A 122 3.53 13.00 8.89
CA ALA A 122 4.92 13.43 9.05
C ALA A 122 5.36 14.43 7.97
N VAL A 123 5.01 14.18 6.70
CA VAL A 123 5.36 15.05 5.58
C VAL A 123 4.58 16.38 5.63
N LEU A 124 3.27 16.31 5.91
CA LEU A 124 2.41 17.50 6.00
C LEU A 124 2.81 18.41 7.16
N GLU A 125 3.14 17.84 8.34
CA GLU A 125 3.63 18.61 9.49
C GLU A 125 5.00 19.24 9.21
N ALA A 126 5.91 18.54 8.55
CA ALA A 126 7.20 19.10 8.13
C ALA A 126 7.01 20.29 7.16
N GLY A 127 6.12 20.14 6.18
CA GLY A 127 5.79 21.19 5.22
C GLY A 127 5.12 22.40 5.86
N ARG A 128 4.20 22.18 6.80
CA ARG A 128 3.57 23.24 7.58
C ARG A 128 4.60 24.00 8.44
N SER A 129 5.46 23.27 9.13
CA SER A 129 6.45 23.85 10.04
C SER A 129 7.53 24.65 9.30
N SER A 130 7.90 24.25 8.08
CA SER A 130 8.84 24.97 7.23
C SER A 130 8.21 26.13 6.45
N GLY A 131 6.89 26.28 6.46
CA GLY A 131 6.15 27.24 5.64
C GLY A 131 6.01 26.82 4.16
N ALA A 132 6.38 25.60 3.81
CA ALA A 132 6.21 25.07 2.45
C ALA A 132 4.74 24.77 2.12
N PHE A 133 3.93 24.48 3.14
CA PHE A 133 2.49 24.18 3.01
C PHE A 133 1.65 25.14 3.84
N ALA A 134 0.55 25.63 3.24
CA ALA A 134 -0.46 26.50 3.86
C ALA A 134 -1.76 25.70 4.08
N LEU A 135 -1.72 24.75 5.02
CA LEU A 135 -2.86 23.89 5.32
C LEU A 135 -3.97 24.67 6.03
N THR A 136 -5.20 24.56 5.53
CA THR A 136 -6.41 25.14 6.15
C THR A 136 -7.19 24.11 6.97
N GLU A 137 -7.01 22.83 6.65
CA GLU A 137 -7.67 21.72 7.32
C GLU A 137 -6.72 21.03 8.33
N PRO A 138 -7.25 20.32 9.32
CA PRO A 138 -6.45 19.52 10.24
C PRO A 138 -5.56 18.52 9.49
N VAL A 139 -4.28 18.47 9.83
CA VAL A 139 -3.29 17.59 9.16
C VAL A 139 -3.74 16.14 9.11
N LEU A 140 -4.30 15.63 10.21
CA LEU A 140 -4.79 14.25 10.26
C LEU A 140 -5.90 14.00 9.23
N ALA A 141 -6.85 14.92 9.08
CA ALA A 141 -7.94 14.78 8.12
C ALA A 141 -7.43 14.79 6.68
N VAL A 142 -6.47 15.67 6.37
CA VAL A 142 -5.82 15.73 5.06
C VAL A 142 -5.07 14.43 4.78
N ALA A 143 -4.30 13.90 5.76
CA ALA A 143 -3.57 12.65 5.63
C ALA A 143 -4.49 11.45 5.39
N GLN A 144 -5.59 11.34 6.14
CA GLN A 144 -6.60 10.28 5.95
C GLN A 144 -7.25 10.35 4.57
N ASN A 145 -7.52 11.56 4.06
CA ASN A 145 -8.07 11.73 2.71
C ASN A 145 -7.08 11.32 1.62
N PHE A 146 -5.77 11.55 1.80
CA PHE A 146 -4.77 11.05 0.86
C PHE A 146 -4.81 9.54 0.76
N VAL A 147 -4.78 8.84 1.91
CA VAL A 147 -4.83 7.37 1.92
C VAL A 147 -6.13 6.85 1.32
N ALA A 148 -7.29 7.43 1.68
CA ALA A 148 -8.57 7.04 1.11
C ALA A 148 -8.64 7.23 -0.43
N LEU A 149 -8.03 8.29 -0.96
CA LEU A 149 -7.95 8.51 -2.40
C LEU A 149 -6.97 7.54 -3.08
N GLU A 150 -5.82 7.23 -2.47
CA GLU A 150 -4.91 6.19 -2.96
C GLU A 150 -5.62 4.84 -3.04
N ASP A 151 -6.32 4.43 -1.96
CA ASP A 151 -7.09 3.18 -1.91
C ASP A 151 -8.14 3.13 -3.01
N ALA A 152 -8.92 4.20 -3.19
CA ALA A 152 -9.96 4.27 -4.20
C ALA A 152 -9.39 4.18 -5.63
N TYR A 153 -8.33 4.91 -5.93
CA TYR A 153 -7.67 4.84 -7.24
C TYR A 153 -6.94 3.51 -7.44
N GLY A 154 -6.27 3.00 -6.42
CA GLY A 154 -5.62 1.69 -6.42
C GLY A 154 -6.60 0.56 -6.73
N MET A 155 -7.80 0.61 -6.15
CA MET A 155 -8.89 -0.34 -6.44
C MET A 155 -9.26 -0.30 -7.94
N HIS A 156 -9.41 0.88 -8.53
CA HIS A 156 -9.75 1.01 -9.95
C HIS A 156 -8.63 0.52 -10.86
N LEU A 157 -7.38 0.84 -10.54
CA LEU A 157 -6.20 0.42 -11.31
C LEU A 157 -6.02 -1.10 -11.26
N ASN A 158 -6.07 -1.71 -10.07
CA ASN A 158 -5.96 -3.17 -9.89
C ASN A 158 -7.17 -3.91 -10.50
N GLY A 159 -8.35 -3.28 -10.50
CA GLY A 159 -9.58 -3.81 -11.11
C GLY A 159 -9.64 -3.67 -12.64
N GLY A 160 -8.64 -3.06 -13.28
CA GLY A 160 -8.58 -2.91 -14.73
C GLY A 160 -9.60 -1.91 -15.30
N ASN A 161 -9.95 -0.86 -14.55
CA ASN A 161 -10.83 0.20 -15.04
C ASN A 161 -10.18 0.95 -16.21
N SER A 162 -10.73 0.81 -17.41
CA SER A 162 -10.19 1.42 -18.63
C SER A 162 -10.33 2.94 -18.72
N SER A 163 -11.10 3.56 -17.81
CA SER A 163 -11.28 5.02 -17.77
C SER A 163 -10.28 5.74 -16.88
N LEU A 164 -9.39 4.99 -16.19
CA LEU A 164 -8.41 5.54 -15.26
C LEU A 164 -7.08 4.80 -15.44
N ASP A 165 -6.03 5.52 -15.80
CA ASP A 165 -4.65 5.02 -15.76
C ASP A 165 -3.86 5.61 -14.58
N ALA A 166 -2.67 5.05 -14.32
CA ALA A 166 -1.84 5.46 -13.19
C ALA A 166 -1.41 6.94 -13.29
N ALA A 167 -1.10 7.43 -14.49
CA ALA A 167 -0.70 8.83 -14.70
C ALA A 167 -1.84 9.79 -14.37
N THR A 168 -3.07 9.47 -14.78
CA THR A 168 -4.27 10.22 -14.44
C THR A 168 -4.52 10.21 -12.93
N ALA A 169 -4.41 9.06 -12.26
CA ALA A 169 -4.59 8.94 -10.81
C ALA A 169 -3.59 9.79 -10.04
N VAL A 170 -2.29 9.74 -10.41
CA VAL A 170 -1.25 10.62 -9.85
C VAL A 170 -1.60 12.09 -10.06
N GLY A 171 -2.04 12.47 -11.26
CA GLY A 171 -2.45 13.85 -11.57
C GLY A 171 -3.61 14.35 -10.70
N LEU A 172 -4.59 13.49 -10.43
CA LEU A 172 -5.73 13.79 -9.54
C LEU A 172 -5.28 13.98 -8.08
N LEU A 173 -4.41 13.09 -7.58
CA LEU A 173 -3.83 13.23 -6.23
C LEU A 173 -2.97 14.48 -6.09
N ARG A 174 -2.16 14.81 -7.10
CA ARG A 174 -1.40 16.08 -7.12
C ARG A 174 -2.31 17.29 -7.16
N SER A 175 -3.43 17.23 -7.89
CA SER A 175 -4.45 18.28 -7.88
C SER A 175 -5.05 18.49 -6.50
N TYR A 176 -5.38 17.40 -5.80
CA TYR A 176 -5.82 17.45 -4.41
C TYR A 176 -4.74 18.03 -3.50
N ALA A 177 -3.47 17.58 -3.64
CA ALA A 177 -2.35 18.10 -2.89
C ALA A 177 -2.21 19.63 -3.03
N ARG A 178 -2.25 20.17 -4.25
CA ARG A 178 -2.22 21.61 -4.50
C ARG A 178 -3.37 22.35 -3.82
N ALA A 179 -4.57 21.80 -3.89
CA ALA A 179 -5.76 22.40 -3.28
C ALA A 179 -5.66 22.51 -1.76
N VAL A 180 -5.11 21.49 -1.08
CA VAL A 180 -5.06 21.45 0.39
C VAL A 180 -3.80 22.04 1.00
N THR A 181 -2.69 22.07 0.24
CA THR A 181 -1.39 22.60 0.72
C THR A 181 -1.08 24.01 0.21
N GLY A 182 -1.74 24.47 -0.85
CA GLY A 182 -1.40 25.71 -1.54
C GLY A 182 -0.05 25.70 -2.25
N ALA A 183 0.63 24.53 -2.31
CA ALA A 183 1.94 24.35 -2.91
C ALA A 183 1.85 23.66 -4.27
N ASP A 184 2.80 23.93 -5.15
CA ASP A 184 2.96 23.16 -6.40
C ASP A 184 3.71 21.86 -6.09
N ILE A 185 3.05 20.72 -6.37
CA ILE A 185 3.49 19.35 -6.05
C ILE A 185 3.66 18.57 -7.34
#